data_cf19ddc959fb9d24dd60587a223834e0
#
_entry.id   cf19ddc959fb9d24dd60587a223834e0
#
_cell.length_a   1.000
_cell.length_b   1.000
_cell.length_c   1.000
_cell.angle_alpha   90.00
_cell.angle_beta   90.00
_cell.angle_gamma   90.00
#
_symmetry.space_group_name_H-M   'P 1'
#
loop_
_entity.id
_entity.type
_entity.pdbx_description
1 polymer ?
#
loop_
_entity_poly.entity_id
_entity_poly.type
_entity_poly.pdbx_seq_one_letter_code
_entity_poly.pdbx_strand_id
1 'polypeptide(L)'
;MAATTTQMRASSPPWLADELTRSWRAQWPLLPDAMDEAAAYVAPSCADLARLAAPLAVAAAVDDPIHPLQVAVDWVAAAPRAALRTVTLDQMGTDTAALGAACLAALAEL
;
A
#
# COMPACT_ATOMS: atom_id res chain seq x y z
N MET A 1 -8.74 -16.96 -12.59
CA MET A 1 -7.73 -15.90 -12.79
C MET A 1 -8.06 -14.91 -13.92
N ALA A 2 -8.54 -15.36 -15.09
CA ALA A 2 -8.86 -14.47 -16.21
C ALA A 2 -9.93 -13.41 -15.87
N ALA A 3 -11.02 -13.77 -15.19
CA ALA A 3 -12.07 -12.83 -14.77
C ALA A 3 -11.55 -11.77 -13.79
N THR A 4 -10.73 -12.17 -12.82
CA THR A 4 -10.09 -11.26 -11.85
C THR A 4 -9.13 -10.30 -12.55
N THR A 5 -8.34 -10.78 -13.51
CA THR A 5 -7.44 -9.96 -14.31
C THR A 5 -8.21 -8.92 -15.11
N THR A 6 -9.33 -9.31 -15.74
CA THR A 6 -10.19 -8.39 -16.51
C THR A 6 -10.76 -7.30 -15.61
N GLN A 7 -11.28 -7.67 -14.45
CA GLN A 7 -11.84 -6.72 -13.49
C GLN A 7 -10.78 -5.75 -12.97
N MET A 8 -9.61 -6.25 -12.62
CA MET A 8 -8.48 -5.45 -12.15
C MET A 8 -8.02 -4.46 -13.22
N ARG A 9 -7.94 -4.87 -14.50
CA ARG A 9 -7.58 -3.99 -15.62
C ARG A 9 -8.59 -2.87 -15.84
N ALA A 10 -9.88 -3.12 -15.58
CA ALA A 10 -10.93 -2.11 -15.71
C ALA A 10 -10.87 -1.05 -14.60
N SER A 11 -10.33 -1.39 -13.42
CA SER A 11 -10.34 -0.53 -12.22
C SER A 11 -8.98 0.06 -11.86
N SER A 12 -7.90 -0.27 -12.59
CA SER A 12 -6.53 0.15 -12.26
C SER A 12 -5.88 0.92 -13.40
N PRO A 13 -4.90 1.80 -13.11
CA PRO A 13 -4.04 2.37 -14.14
C PRO A 13 -3.36 1.27 -14.96
N PRO A 14 -3.10 1.48 -16.26
CA PRO A 14 -2.50 0.43 -17.13
C PRO A 14 -1.19 -0.15 -16.59
N TRP A 15 -0.30 0.69 -16.07
CA TRP A 15 0.99 0.22 -15.53
C TRP A 15 0.80 -0.72 -14.35
N LEU A 16 -0.15 -0.43 -13.45
CA LEU A 16 -0.44 -1.24 -12.28
C LEU A 16 -1.08 -2.57 -12.69
N ALA A 17 -2.02 -2.51 -13.63
CA ALA A 17 -2.64 -3.71 -14.18
C ALA A 17 -1.62 -4.65 -14.83
N ASP A 18 -0.66 -4.11 -15.56
CA ASP A 18 0.41 -4.88 -16.20
C ASP A 18 1.33 -5.51 -15.16
N GLU A 19 1.72 -4.77 -14.14
CA GLU A 19 2.61 -5.26 -13.08
C GLU A 19 1.95 -6.33 -12.22
N LEU A 20 0.69 -6.13 -11.82
CA LEU A 20 -0.06 -7.14 -11.07
C LEU A 20 -0.26 -8.41 -11.88
N THR A 21 -0.56 -8.29 -13.17
CA THR A 21 -0.71 -9.45 -14.05
C THR A 21 0.61 -10.21 -14.15
N ARG A 22 1.72 -9.52 -14.34
CA ARG A 22 3.05 -10.12 -14.39
C ARG A 22 3.38 -10.85 -13.08
N SER A 23 3.17 -10.19 -11.95
CA SER A 23 3.46 -10.73 -10.61
C SER A 23 2.61 -11.96 -10.31
N TRP A 24 1.31 -11.88 -10.57
CA TRP A 24 0.39 -13.00 -10.31
C TRP A 24 0.71 -14.23 -11.14
N ARG A 25 1.05 -14.04 -12.42
CA ARG A 25 1.48 -15.15 -13.29
C ARG A 25 2.77 -15.80 -12.80
N ALA A 26 3.72 -14.98 -12.33
CA ALA A 26 4.99 -15.49 -11.80
C ALA A 26 4.81 -16.29 -10.50
N GLN A 27 3.80 -15.97 -9.69
CA GLN A 27 3.50 -16.66 -8.43
C GLN A 27 2.62 -17.90 -8.59
N TRP A 28 1.97 -18.07 -9.71
CA TRP A 28 1.12 -19.23 -9.98
C TRP A 28 1.95 -20.52 -10.00
N PRO A 29 1.50 -21.65 -9.37
CA PRO A 29 0.19 -21.91 -8.77
C PRO A 29 0.06 -21.59 -7.28
N LEU A 30 1.03 -20.97 -6.63
CA LEU A 30 1.04 -20.67 -5.20
C LEU A 30 0.23 -19.41 -4.83
N LEU A 31 -0.24 -18.67 -5.83
CA LEU A 31 -0.95 -17.40 -5.62
C LEU A 31 -2.20 -17.54 -4.75
N PRO A 32 -3.08 -18.57 -4.91
CA PRO A 32 -4.25 -18.71 -4.04
C PRO A 32 -3.89 -18.81 -2.56
N ASP A 33 -2.87 -19.60 -2.22
CA ASP A 33 -2.42 -19.75 -0.83
C ASP A 33 -1.86 -18.43 -0.27
N ALA A 34 -1.10 -17.71 -1.08
CA ALA A 34 -0.58 -16.38 -0.69
C ALA A 34 -1.71 -15.37 -0.47
N MET A 35 -2.75 -15.38 -1.30
CA MET A 35 -3.92 -14.52 -1.16
C MET A 35 -4.73 -14.86 0.09
N ASP A 36 -4.90 -16.15 0.40
CA ASP A 36 -5.58 -16.61 1.61
C ASP A 36 -4.83 -16.16 2.87
N GLU A 37 -3.52 -16.27 2.88
CA GLU A 37 -2.67 -15.81 3.98
C GLU A 37 -2.76 -14.30 4.16
N ALA A 38 -2.71 -13.54 3.07
CA ALA A 38 -2.86 -12.08 3.12
C ALA A 38 -4.24 -11.66 3.64
N ALA A 39 -5.30 -12.37 3.22
CA ALA A 39 -6.67 -12.09 3.67
C ALA A 39 -6.90 -12.41 5.14
N ALA A 40 -6.15 -13.37 5.70
CA ALA A 40 -6.22 -13.75 7.12
C ALA A 40 -5.36 -12.85 8.02
N TYR A 41 -4.51 -12.01 7.45
CA TYR A 41 -3.64 -11.14 8.22
C TYR A 41 -4.42 -10.05 8.95
N VAL A 42 -4.11 -9.87 10.23
CA VAL A 42 -4.68 -8.81 11.06
C VAL A 42 -3.66 -7.70 11.24
N ALA A 43 -3.95 -6.53 10.70
CA ALA A 43 -3.09 -5.35 10.82
C ALA A 43 -3.03 -4.84 12.27
N PRO A 44 -1.99 -4.07 12.64
CA PRO A 44 -1.93 -3.41 13.94
C PRO A 44 -3.16 -2.54 14.18
N SER A 45 -3.69 -2.58 15.40
CA SER A 45 -4.76 -1.69 15.82
C SER A 45 -4.23 -0.28 16.12
N CYS A 46 -5.12 0.71 16.18
CA CYS A 46 -4.75 2.05 16.65
C CYS A 46 -4.21 2.01 18.09
N ALA A 47 -4.71 1.11 18.94
CA ALA A 47 -4.19 0.91 20.28
C ALA A 47 -2.75 0.37 20.28
N ASP A 48 -2.41 -0.53 19.34
CA ASP A 48 -1.04 -1.01 19.17
C ASP A 48 -0.12 0.14 18.73
N LEU A 49 -0.56 0.95 17.77
CA LEU A 49 0.22 2.09 17.27
C LEU A 49 0.41 3.17 18.33
N ALA A 50 -0.56 3.37 19.21
CA ALA A 50 -0.44 4.33 20.31
C ALA A 50 0.69 3.98 21.28
N ARG A 51 1.11 2.72 21.34
CA ARG A 51 2.22 2.23 22.17
C ARG A 51 3.56 2.17 21.44
N LEU A 52 3.60 2.57 20.18
CA LEU A 52 4.81 2.50 19.37
C LEU A 52 5.85 3.52 19.88
N ALA A 53 7.02 3.03 20.28
CA ALA A 53 8.12 3.90 20.72
C ALA A 53 8.93 4.46 19.55
N ALA A 54 9.02 3.73 18.45
CA ALA A 54 9.75 4.15 17.25
C ALA A 54 8.99 5.21 16.46
N PRO A 55 9.68 6.10 15.73
CA PRO A 55 9.02 6.98 14.77
C PRO A 55 8.39 6.17 13.64
N LEU A 56 7.22 6.61 13.17
CA LEU A 56 6.46 5.96 12.11
C LEU A 56 6.31 6.91 10.93
N ALA A 57 6.91 6.56 9.81
CA ALA A 57 6.67 7.22 8.53
C ALA A 57 5.68 6.41 7.70
N VAL A 58 4.66 7.06 7.18
CA VAL A 58 3.63 6.45 6.35
C VAL A 58 3.58 7.15 5.00
N ALA A 59 3.59 6.38 3.93
CA ALA A 59 3.31 6.87 2.59
C ALA A 59 2.07 6.16 2.03
N ALA A 60 1.20 6.91 1.40
CA ALA A 60 -0.04 6.38 0.85
C ALA A 60 -0.38 7.04 -0.48
N ALA A 61 -0.98 6.27 -1.39
CA ALA A 61 -1.55 6.80 -2.63
C ALA A 61 -2.95 7.32 -2.37
N VAL A 62 -3.23 8.56 -2.77
CA VAL A 62 -4.53 9.20 -2.53
C VAL A 62 -5.67 8.62 -3.38
N ASP A 63 -5.32 7.97 -4.48
CA ASP A 63 -6.25 7.44 -5.48
C ASP A 63 -6.22 5.90 -5.59
N ASP A 64 -5.72 5.22 -4.56
CA ASP A 64 -5.71 3.77 -4.49
C ASP A 64 -7.07 3.26 -3.96
N PRO A 65 -7.84 2.50 -4.77
CA PRO A 65 -9.13 1.99 -4.33
C PRO A 65 -9.03 0.79 -3.37
N ILE A 66 -7.86 0.16 -3.27
CA ILE A 66 -7.64 -1.05 -2.45
C ILE A 66 -7.10 -0.70 -1.08
N HIS A 67 -6.24 0.33 -1.00
CA HIS A 67 -5.60 0.77 0.24
C HIS A 67 -6.08 2.18 0.59
N PRO A 68 -7.20 2.32 1.29
CA PRO A 68 -7.81 3.63 1.55
C PRO A 68 -6.88 4.58 2.30
N LEU A 69 -6.81 5.82 1.84
CA LEU A 69 -6.02 6.87 2.49
C LEU A 69 -6.39 7.05 3.96
N GLN A 70 -7.66 6.84 4.33
CA GLN A 70 -8.13 6.99 5.71
C GLN A 70 -7.38 6.09 6.69
N VAL A 71 -6.98 4.89 6.28
CA VAL A 71 -6.16 4.01 7.12
C VAL A 71 -4.83 4.67 7.48
N ALA A 72 -4.16 5.28 6.50
CA ALA A 72 -2.91 6.00 6.74
C ALA A 72 -3.10 7.21 7.67
N VAL A 73 -4.18 7.96 7.49
CA VAL A 73 -4.54 9.09 8.35
C VAL A 73 -4.77 8.63 9.79
N ASP A 74 -5.52 7.55 9.97
CA ASP A 74 -5.82 7.00 11.30
C ASP A 74 -4.56 6.50 12.01
N TRP A 75 -3.66 5.86 11.26
CA TRP A 75 -2.39 5.37 11.81
C TRP A 75 -1.49 6.50 12.29
N VAL A 76 -1.36 7.55 11.50
CA VAL A 76 -0.55 8.72 11.87
C VAL A 76 -1.15 9.46 13.06
N ALA A 77 -2.48 9.52 13.14
CA ALA A 77 -3.16 10.12 14.29
C ALA A 77 -2.97 9.30 15.59
N ALA A 78 -2.87 7.97 15.48
CA ALA A 78 -2.74 7.09 16.63
C ALA A 78 -1.31 6.99 17.18
N ALA A 79 -0.30 6.99 16.31
CA ALA A 79 1.09 6.82 16.71
C ALA A 79 1.64 8.13 17.34
N PRO A 80 2.44 8.05 18.43
CA PRO A 80 2.95 9.24 19.14
C PRO A 80 3.89 10.11 18.29
N ARG A 81 4.68 9.50 17.41
CA ARG A 81 5.62 10.18 16.50
C ARG A 81 5.42 9.63 15.10
N ALA A 82 4.62 10.32 14.32
CA ALA A 82 4.30 9.86 12.98
C ALA A 82 4.16 11.02 11.99
N ALA A 83 4.47 10.75 10.73
CA ALA A 83 4.28 11.68 9.63
C ALA A 83 3.74 10.94 8.41
N LEU A 84 2.91 11.61 7.62
CA LEU A 84 2.30 11.10 6.41
C LEU A 84 2.76 11.91 5.20
N ARG A 85 3.16 11.22 4.14
CA ARG A 85 3.33 11.78 2.80
C ARG A 85 2.45 11.02 1.82
N THR A 86 1.91 11.73 0.86
CA THR A 86 1.03 11.14 -0.15
C THR A 86 1.67 11.18 -1.52
N VAL A 87 1.28 10.21 -2.34
CA VAL A 87 1.60 10.13 -3.76
C VAL A 87 0.34 9.81 -4.54
N THR A 88 0.42 9.83 -5.86
CA THR A 88 -0.62 9.28 -6.73
C THR A 88 -0.15 7.98 -7.36
N LEU A 89 -1.09 7.16 -7.84
CA LEU A 89 -0.73 5.95 -8.57
C LEU A 89 0.05 6.28 -9.85
N ASP A 90 -0.27 7.37 -10.53
CA ASP A 90 0.48 7.81 -11.72
C ASP A 90 1.92 8.18 -11.39
N GLN A 91 2.18 8.84 -10.27
CA GLN A 91 3.53 9.14 -9.81
C GLN A 91 4.32 7.85 -9.55
N MET A 92 3.70 6.85 -8.93
CA MET A 92 4.34 5.56 -8.69
C MET A 92 4.68 4.83 -10.00
N GLY A 93 3.82 4.95 -11.01
CA GLY A 93 4.04 4.33 -12.31
C GLY A 93 5.13 5.02 -13.13
N THR A 94 5.30 6.33 -12.97
CA THR A 94 6.31 7.13 -13.67
C THR A 94 7.68 7.02 -13.01
N ASP A 95 7.70 6.95 -11.69
CA ASP A 95 8.93 6.87 -10.89
C ASP A 95 8.78 5.73 -9.87
N THR A 96 9.51 4.65 -10.06
CA THR A 96 9.50 3.47 -9.17
C THR A 96 10.03 3.78 -7.78
N ALA A 97 10.73 4.90 -7.58
CA ALA A 97 11.22 5.35 -6.28
C ALA A 97 10.25 6.27 -5.54
N ALA A 98 9.13 6.68 -6.16
CA ALA A 98 8.23 7.70 -5.61
C ALA A 98 7.70 7.34 -4.22
N LEU A 99 7.25 6.11 -4.01
CA LEU A 99 6.71 5.67 -2.74
C LEU A 99 7.78 5.64 -1.64
N GLY A 100 8.94 5.08 -1.94
CA GLY A 100 10.08 5.05 -1.01
C GLY A 100 10.59 6.44 -0.66
N ALA A 101 10.68 7.34 -1.64
CA ALA A 101 11.06 8.72 -1.42
C ALA A 101 10.07 9.46 -0.52
N ALA A 102 8.77 9.21 -0.68
CA ALA A 102 7.74 9.76 0.20
C ALA A 102 7.89 9.26 1.64
N CYS A 103 8.16 7.98 1.84
CA CYS A 103 8.45 7.41 3.16
C CYS A 103 9.67 8.07 3.81
N LEU A 104 10.77 8.22 3.08
CA LEU A 104 11.97 8.87 3.61
C LEU A 104 11.73 10.35 3.94
N ALA A 105 10.98 11.05 3.11
CA ALA A 105 10.60 12.43 3.37
C ALA A 105 9.75 12.57 4.63
N ALA A 106 8.80 11.67 4.84
CA ALA A 106 7.99 11.63 6.06
C ALA A 106 8.87 11.35 7.29
N LEU A 107 9.78 10.40 7.20
CA LEU A 107 10.70 10.06 8.30
C LEU A 107 11.60 11.24 8.67
N ALA A 108 12.04 12.02 7.70
CA ALA A 108 12.87 13.19 7.92
C ALA A 108 12.19 14.32 8.70
N GLU A 109 10.85 14.29 8.82
CA GLU A 109 10.07 15.26 9.61
C GLU A 109 10.03 14.94 11.12
N LEU A 110 10.52 13.77 11.52
CA LEU A 110 10.35 13.22 12.87
C LEU A 110 11.60 13.35 13.74
#